data_155d8c73c0a0ac41a5431bbd9d107b9d
#
_entry.id   155d8c73c0a0ac41a5431bbd9d107b9d
#
_cell.length_a   1.000
_cell.length_b   1.000
_cell.length_c   1.000
_cell.angle_alpha   90.00
_cell.angle_beta   90.00
_cell.angle_gamma   90.00
#
_symmetry.space_group_name_H-M   'P 1'
#
loop_
_entity.id
_entity.type
_entity.pdbx_description
1 polymer ?
#
loop_
_entity_poly.entity_id
_entity_poly.type
_entity_poly.pdbx_seq_one_letter_code
_entity_poly.pdbx_strand_id
1 'polypeptide(L)'
;KVQPDPSVELAAEGTARLKEFAPDLLVALGGGSAMDCAKAMAYFAKGNYKLVAIPTTSGSGSEVTDFAILTHNKVKHPLVDKRLRPDAAILDSDLLQELPKGLIAETGFDALSHAVEAYAAKNAGAMTDLYAREAFSSAFAALPASYAGRKDVRLEVHQAATMAGIAFTQAGLGLCHAMAH
;
A
#
# COMPACT_ATOMS: atom_id res chain seq x y z
N LYS A 1 -7.61 -12.10 11.29
CA LYS A 1 -7.57 -11.93 9.82
C LYS A 1 -8.30 -10.66 9.45
N VAL A 2 -7.64 -9.76 8.73
CA VAL A 2 -8.24 -8.50 8.26
C VAL A 2 -9.07 -8.78 7.00
N GLN A 3 -10.28 -8.21 6.94
CA GLN A 3 -11.12 -8.22 5.75
C GLN A 3 -10.78 -7.02 4.85
N PRO A 4 -11.15 -7.05 3.55
CA PRO A 4 -11.05 -5.88 2.69
C PRO A 4 -11.78 -4.68 3.31
N ASP A 5 -11.27 -3.47 3.05
CA ASP A 5 -11.80 -2.20 3.57
C ASP A 5 -11.93 -2.19 5.11
N PRO A 6 -10.80 -2.24 5.85
CA PRO A 6 -10.80 -2.42 7.29
C PRO A 6 -11.60 -1.32 8.00
N SER A 7 -12.49 -1.70 8.90
CA SER A 7 -13.30 -0.74 9.63
C SER A 7 -12.54 -0.10 10.79
N VAL A 8 -13.01 1.06 11.22
CA VAL A 8 -12.49 1.74 12.42
C VAL A 8 -12.65 0.87 13.65
N GLU A 9 -13.75 0.11 13.76
CA GLU A 9 -14.02 -0.80 14.86
C GLU A 9 -13.01 -1.94 14.90
N LEU A 10 -12.67 -2.53 13.74
CA LEU A 10 -11.64 -3.57 13.64
C LEU A 10 -10.27 -3.05 14.08
N ALA A 11 -9.91 -1.83 13.64
CA ALA A 11 -8.67 -1.19 14.06
C ALA A 11 -8.66 -0.90 15.58
N ALA A 12 -9.79 -0.51 16.16
CA ALA A 12 -9.91 -0.28 17.60
C ALA A 12 -9.78 -1.57 18.41
N GLU A 13 -10.43 -2.66 17.98
CA GLU A 13 -10.28 -3.99 18.60
C GLU A 13 -8.82 -4.46 18.55
N GLY A 14 -8.21 -4.35 17.36
CA GLY A 14 -6.80 -4.71 17.18
C GLY A 14 -5.86 -3.85 18.02
N THR A 15 -6.16 -2.57 18.19
CA THR A 15 -5.41 -1.66 19.09
C THR A 15 -5.46 -2.12 20.54
N ALA A 16 -6.62 -2.55 21.01
CA ALA A 16 -6.76 -3.06 22.38
C ALA A 16 -5.91 -4.32 22.58
N ARG A 17 -5.98 -5.27 21.64
CA ARG A 17 -5.16 -6.49 21.67
C ARG A 17 -3.67 -6.21 21.57
N LEU A 18 -3.27 -5.24 20.75
CA LEU A 18 -1.88 -4.83 20.61
C LEU A 18 -1.32 -4.28 21.93
N LYS A 19 -2.11 -3.47 22.66
CA LYS A 19 -1.73 -2.94 23.96
C LYS A 19 -1.62 -4.02 25.04
N GLU A 20 -2.53 -4.99 25.02
CA GLU A 20 -2.52 -6.11 25.96
C GLU A 20 -1.33 -7.04 25.72
N PHE A 21 -1.06 -7.38 24.46
CA PHE A 21 0.04 -8.27 24.09
C PHE A 21 1.40 -7.59 24.20
N ALA A 22 1.46 -6.26 24.00
CA ALA A 22 2.64 -5.40 24.07
C ALA A 22 3.88 -5.95 23.32
N PRO A 23 3.77 -6.24 22.01
CA PRO A 23 4.91 -6.78 21.25
C PRO A 23 5.99 -5.74 20.99
N ASP A 24 7.22 -6.18 20.78
CA ASP A 24 8.32 -5.33 20.33
C ASP A 24 8.23 -5.02 18.83
N LEU A 25 7.63 -5.92 18.07
CA LEU A 25 7.52 -5.85 16.60
C LEU A 25 6.12 -6.24 16.15
N LEU A 26 5.56 -5.43 15.27
CA LEU A 26 4.33 -5.71 14.54
C LEU A 26 4.68 -6.06 13.09
N VAL A 27 4.19 -7.19 12.61
CA VAL A 27 4.36 -7.60 11.21
C VAL A 27 3.01 -7.53 10.51
N ALA A 28 2.92 -6.73 9.46
CA ALA A 28 1.76 -6.63 8.59
C ALA A 28 1.99 -7.46 7.32
N LEU A 29 1.38 -8.64 7.24
CA LEU A 29 1.44 -9.52 6.06
C LEU A 29 0.09 -9.49 5.35
N GLY A 30 0.05 -9.03 4.10
CA GLY A 30 -1.18 -9.01 3.29
C GLY A 30 -1.21 -7.88 2.27
N GLY A 31 -2.37 -7.61 1.70
CA GLY A 31 -2.59 -6.46 0.81
C GLY A 31 -2.76 -5.15 1.58
N GLY A 32 -3.08 -4.06 0.86
CA GLY A 32 -3.25 -2.72 1.44
C GLY A 32 -4.14 -2.68 2.66
N SER A 33 -5.28 -3.39 2.65
CA SER A 33 -6.20 -3.45 3.78
C SER A 33 -5.57 -3.99 5.07
N ALA A 34 -4.75 -5.05 4.97
CA ALA A 34 -4.05 -5.60 6.13
C ALA A 34 -2.99 -4.64 6.67
N MET A 35 -2.25 -3.99 5.77
CA MET A 35 -1.23 -3.00 6.13
C MET A 35 -1.87 -1.76 6.76
N ASP A 36 -2.93 -1.22 6.17
CA ASP A 36 -3.63 -0.04 6.68
C ASP A 36 -4.23 -0.29 8.06
N CYS A 37 -4.81 -1.47 8.28
CA CYS A 37 -5.29 -1.88 9.60
C CYS A 37 -4.15 -1.93 10.62
N ALA A 38 -3.01 -2.54 10.29
CA ALA A 38 -1.86 -2.64 11.19
C ALA A 38 -1.24 -1.26 11.51
N LYS A 39 -1.13 -0.39 10.51
CA LYS A 39 -0.70 1.01 10.68
C LYS A 39 -1.61 1.78 11.64
N ALA A 40 -2.93 1.67 11.44
CA ALA A 40 -3.90 2.32 12.30
C ALA A 40 -3.83 1.77 13.75
N MET A 41 -3.70 0.46 13.91
CA MET A 41 -3.54 -0.17 15.23
C MET A 41 -2.30 0.38 15.96
N ALA A 42 -1.15 0.40 15.31
CA ALA A 42 0.10 0.93 15.87
C ALA A 42 -0.03 2.42 16.22
N TYR A 43 -0.64 3.21 15.33
CA TYR A 43 -0.87 4.63 15.51
C TYR A 43 -1.76 4.96 16.72
N PHE A 44 -2.91 4.28 16.84
CA PHE A 44 -3.86 4.50 17.94
C PHE A 44 -3.41 3.87 19.26
N ALA A 45 -2.54 2.87 19.23
CA ALA A 45 -1.96 2.32 20.43
C ALA A 45 -1.02 3.30 21.14
N LYS A 46 -0.48 4.29 20.41
CA LYS A 46 0.43 5.32 20.94
C LYS A 46 1.70 4.75 21.61
N GLY A 47 2.07 3.51 21.25
CA GLY A 47 3.31 2.88 21.67
C GLY A 47 4.45 3.11 20.67
N ASN A 48 5.66 2.71 21.04
CA ASN A 48 6.82 2.73 20.14
C ASN A 48 6.97 1.36 19.44
N TYR A 49 5.91 0.95 18.71
CA TYR A 49 5.93 -0.31 17.97
C TYR A 49 6.71 -0.15 16.68
N LYS A 50 7.64 -1.07 16.44
CA LYS A 50 8.25 -1.23 15.13
C LYS A 50 7.29 -1.95 14.20
N LEU A 51 7.15 -1.47 12.97
CA LEU A 51 6.24 -2.04 11.97
C LEU A 51 7.01 -2.51 10.75
N VAL A 52 6.92 -3.79 10.46
CA VAL A 52 7.42 -4.40 9.21
C VAL A 52 6.23 -4.72 8.33
N ALA A 53 6.22 -4.22 7.10
CA ALA A 53 5.20 -4.49 6.10
C ALA A 53 5.69 -5.51 5.07
N ILE A 54 4.87 -6.51 4.79
CA ILE A 54 5.14 -7.57 3.80
C ILE A 54 3.94 -7.62 2.86
N PRO A 55 3.93 -6.85 1.76
CA PRO A 55 2.80 -6.79 0.85
C PRO A 55 2.65 -8.07 0.05
N THR A 56 1.40 -8.52 -0.11
CA THR A 56 1.03 -9.68 -0.94
C THR A 56 0.21 -9.29 -2.17
N THR A 57 0.14 -7.99 -2.48
CA THR A 57 -0.45 -7.42 -3.69
C THR A 57 0.44 -6.31 -4.22
N SER A 58 0.40 -6.07 -5.53
CA SER A 58 1.25 -5.08 -6.19
C SER A 58 0.41 -3.89 -6.66
N GLY A 59 -0.01 -3.02 -5.75
CA GLY A 59 -0.90 -1.90 -6.08
C GLY A 59 -0.78 -0.73 -5.13
N SER A 60 -1.27 -0.87 -3.89
CA SER A 60 -1.50 0.24 -2.96
C SER A 60 -0.22 0.99 -2.52
N GLY A 61 0.96 0.36 -2.55
CA GLY A 61 2.17 0.97 -2.01
C GLY A 61 2.14 1.23 -0.50
N SER A 62 1.15 0.64 0.22
CA SER A 62 0.94 0.94 1.64
C SER A 62 2.14 0.61 2.52
N GLU A 63 3.03 -0.27 2.06
CA GLU A 63 4.27 -0.66 2.77
C GLU A 63 5.29 0.49 2.91
N VAL A 64 5.13 1.58 2.15
CA VAL A 64 6.05 2.74 2.18
C VAL A 64 5.35 4.08 2.38
N THR A 65 4.04 4.09 2.57
CA THR A 65 3.24 5.33 2.61
C THR A 65 2.89 5.79 4.02
N ASP A 66 2.60 7.08 4.16
CA ASP A 66 2.12 7.74 5.37
C ASP A 66 0.59 7.70 5.50
N PHE A 67 -0.07 6.86 4.69
CA PHE A 67 -1.52 6.75 4.60
C PHE A 67 -2.01 5.44 5.19
N ALA A 68 -3.19 5.47 5.80
CA ALA A 68 -4.00 4.29 6.10
C ALA A 68 -5.47 4.61 5.84
N ILE A 69 -6.15 3.78 5.07
CA ILE A 69 -7.56 3.98 4.74
C ILE A 69 -8.40 3.09 5.64
N LEU A 70 -9.26 3.71 6.42
CA LEU A 70 -10.23 3.02 7.27
C LEU A 70 -11.65 3.32 6.81
N THR A 71 -12.53 2.36 6.95
CA THR A 71 -13.95 2.51 6.62
C THR A 71 -14.78 2.75 7.87
N HIS A 72 -15.62 3.78 7.85
CA HIS A 72 -16.64 4.02 8.85
C HIS A 72 -17.96 4.37 8.17
N ASN A 73 -19.05 3.71 8.55
CA ASN A 73 -20.37 3.89 7.94
C ASN A 73 -20.35 3.81 6.41
N LYS A 74 -19.61 2.86 5.84
CA LYS A 74 -19.42 2.64 4.39
C LYS A 74 -18.69 3.79 3.67
N VAL A 75 -18.08 4.71 4.38
CA VAL A 75 -17.29 5.81 3.83
C VAL A 75 -15.81 5.54 4.16
N LYS A 76 -14.94 5.72 3.18
CA LYS A 76 -13.49 5.61 3.36
C LYS A 76 -12.93 6.91 3.94
N HIS A 77 -12.16 6.78 5.00
CA HIS A 77 -11.52 7.91 5.69
C HIS A 77 -10.01 7.73 5.63
N PRO A 78 -9.29 8.59 4.91
CA PRO A 78 -7.83 8.56 4.91
C PRO A 78 -7.29 9.10 6.24
N LEU A 79 -6.44 8.31 6.87
CA LEU A 79 -5.60 8.74 7.97
C LEU A 79 -4.22 9.06 7.40
N VAL A 80 -3.71 10.27 7.65
CA VAL A 80 -2.44 10.74 7.08
C VAL A 80 -1.55 11.24 8.20
N ASP A 81 -0.45 10.52 8.46
CA ASP A 81 0.54 10.89 9.47
C ASP A 81 1.85 10.16 9.20
N LYS A 82 2.99 10.84 9.38
CA LYS A 82 4.32 10.23 9.19
C LYS A 82 4.59 9.00 10.06
N ARG A 83 3.91 8.90 11.20
CA ARG A 83 4.01 7.74 12.11
C ARG A 83 3.32 6.48 11.57
N LEU A 84 2.54 6.59 10.49
CA LEU A 84 1.92 5.45 9.82
C LEU A 84 2.89 4.72 8.90
N ARG A 85 4.02 5.35 8.55
CA ARG A 85 5.00 4.73 7.66
C ARG A 85 5.65 3.55 8.35
N PRO A 86 5.65 2.35 7.74
CA PRO A 86 6.40 1.21 8.27
C PRO A 86 7.90 1.50 8.41
N ASP A 87 8.54 0.89 9.40
CA ASP A 87 9.99 0.98 9.60
C ASP A 87 10.77 0.20 8.53
N ALA A 88 10.18 -0.88 8.01
CA ALA A 88 10.74 -1.68 6.93
C ALA A 88 9.65 -2.28 6.06
N ALA A 89 9.96 -2.48 4.78
CA ALA A 89 9.15 -3.22 3.82
C ALA A 89 9.95 -4.41 3.28
N ILE A 90 9.31 -5.57 3.19
CA ILE A 90 9.90 -6.77 2.59
C ILE A 90 9.10 -7.12 1.34
N LEU A 91 9.72 -7.01 0.18
CA LEU A 91 9.13 -7.34 -1.11
C LEU A 91 9.55 -8.75 -1.51
N ASP A 92 8.60 -9.69 -1.41
CA ASP A 92 8.82 -11.09 -1.72
C ASP A 92 7.88 -11.54 -2.84
N SER A 93 8.44 -11.83 -4.01
CA SER A 93 7.68 -12.26 -5.19
C SER A 93 7.03 -13.64 -5.01
N ASP A 94 7.50 -14.46 -4.10
CA ASP A 94 6.92 -15.78 -3.85
C ASP A 94 5.50 -15.67 -3.27
N LEU A 95 5.23 -14.60 -2.50
CA LEU A 95 3.90 -14.30 -1.97
C LEU A 95 2.88 -13.88 -3.05
N LEU A 96 3.34 -13.59 -4.25
CA LEU A 96 2.50 -13.16 -5.37
C LEU A 96 2.15 -14.30 -6.33
N GLN A 97 2.75 -15.49 -6.14
CA GLN A 97 2.72 -16.58 -7.14
C GLN A 97 1.31 -17.11 -7.43
N GLU A 98 0.40 -17.02 -6.46
CA GLU A 98 -0.96 -17.57 -6.57
C GLU A 98 -2.04 -16.46 -6.63
N LEU A 99 -1.65 -15.21 -6.96
CA LEU A 99 -2.63 -14.13 -7.09
C LEU A 99 -3.61 -14.41 -8.24
N PRO A 100 -4.93 -14.24 -7.99
CA PRO A 100 -5.95 -14.30 -9.05
C PRO A 100 -5.71 -13.24 -10.13
N LYS A 101 -5.98 -13.57 -11.39
CA LYS A 101 -5.80 -12.64 -12.52
C LYS A 101 -6.54 -11.32 -12.35
N GLY A 102 -7.78 -11.36 -11.83
CA GLY A 102 -8.54 -10.13 -11.55
C GLY A 102 -7.78 -9.21 -10.60
N LEU A 103 -7.24 -9.76 -9.51
CA LEU A 103 -6.49 -8.98 -8.54
C LEU A 103 -5.15 -8.44 -9.11
N ILE A 104 -4.48 -9.21 -9.99
CA ILE A 104 -3.27 -8.72 -10.68
C ILE A 104 -3.62 -7.50 -11.54
N ALA A 105 -4.73 -7.55 -12.28
CA ALA A 105 -5.16 -6.43 -13.11
C ALA A 105 -5.55 -5.22 -12.26
N GLU A 106 -6.43 -5.41 -11.29
CA GLU A 106 -6.95 -4.34 -10.42
C GLU A 106 -5.80 -3.61 -9.71
N THR A 107 -4.93 -4.37 -9.03
CA THR A 107 -3.82 -3.75 -8.29
C THR A 107 -2.74 -3.19 -9.20
N GLY A 108 -2.48 -3.82 -10.35
CA GLY A 108 -1.53 -3.30 -11.33
C GLY A 108 -1.98 -1.97 -11.95
N PHE A 109 -3.26 -1.84 -12.29
CA PHE A 109 -3.82 -0.56 -12.74
C PHE A 109 -3.85 0.49 -11.65
N ASP A 110 -4.06 0.10 -10.40
CA ASP A 110 -3.95 0.98 -9.24
C ASP A 110 -2.52 1.58 -9.15
N ALA A 111 -1.49 0.73 -9.25
CA ALA A 111 -0.10 1.19 -9.27
C ALA A 111 0.22 2.13 -10.44
N LEU A 112 -0.30 1.83 -11.65
CA LEU A 112 -0.15 2.72 -12.81
C LEU A 112 -0.84 4.07 -12.58
N SER A 113 -2.04 4.07 -12.00
CA SER A 113 -2.79 5.28 -11.67
C SER A 113 -2.06 6.11 -10.62
N HIS A 114 -1.53 5.48 -9.58
CA HIS A 114 -0.68 6.12 -8.58
C HIS A 114 0.51 6.84 -9.21
N ALA A 115 1.22 6.15 -10.11
CA ALA A 115 2.40 6.71 -10.78
C ALA A 115 2.04 7.93 -11.65
N VAL A 116 0.97 7.84 -12.45
CA VAL A 116 0.51 8.95 -13.31
C VAL A 116 0.05 10.14 -12.48
N GLU A 117 -0.76 9.91 -11.43
CA GLU A 117 -1.25 10.99 -10.59
C GLU A 117 -0.14 11.64 -9.77
N ALA A 118 0.81 10.86 -9.24
CA ALA A 118 1.97 11.41 -8.55
C ALA A 118 2.82 12.30 -9.46
N TYR A 119 3.01 11.89 -10.72
CA TYR A 119 3.74 12.68 -11.72
C TYR A 119 3.04 13.99 -12.06
N ALA A 120 1.71 13.98 -12.14
CA ALA A 120 0.89 15.15 -12.46
C ALA A 120 0.47 15.97 -11.23
N ALA A 121 0.84 15.54 -10.02
CA ALA A 121 0.40 16.18 -8.79
C ALA A 121 1.01 17.57 -8.59
N LYS A 122 0.30 18.42 -7.85
CA LYS A 122 0.72 19.79 -7.55
C LYS A 122 2.10 19.88 -6.87
N ASN A 123 2.40 18.90 -6.01
CA ASN A 123 3.67 18.86 -5.27
C ASN A 123 4.70 17.93 -5.94
N ALA A 124 4.50 17.57 -7.22
CA ALA A 124 5.48 16.81 -8.00
C ALA A 124 6.81 17.59 -8.13
N GLY A 125 7.89 16.86 -8.17
CA GLY A 125 9.24 17.42 -8.30
C GLY A 125 10.24 16.37 -8.76
N ALA A 126 11.48 16.77 -9.00
CA ALA A 126 12.48 15.91 -9.65
C ALA A 126 12.62 14.52 -9.00
N MET A 127 12.56 14.41 -7.67
CA MET A 127 12.67 13.13 -6.97
C MET A 127 11.40 12.28 -7.11
N THR A 128 10.22 12.87 -6.94
CA THR A 128 8.96 12.16 -7.12
C THR A 128 8.74 11.74 -8.56
N ASP A 129 9.16 12.57 -9.53
CA ASP A 129 9.07 12.30 -10.96
C ASP A 129 9.95 11.11 -11.36
N LEU A 130 11.14 11.01 -10.76
CA LEU A 130 12.02 9.86 -10.99
C LEU A 130 11.33 8.54 -10.62
N TYR A 131 10.77 8.47 -9.41
CA TYR A 131 10.06 7.29 -8.96
C TYR A 131 8.77 7.04 -9.75
N ALA A 132 7.99 8.08 -10.03
CA ALA A 132 6.73 7.96 -10.76
C ALA A 132 6.93 7.46 -12.19
N ARG A 133 7.91 7.99 -12.91
CA ARG A 133 8.24 7.57 -14.27
C ARG A 133 8.73 6.14 -14.32
N GLU A 134 9.64 5.76 -13.42
CA GLU A 134 10.15 4.40 -13.36
C GLU A 134 9.05 3.41 -12.98
N ALA A 135 8.23 3.75 -11.98
CA ALA A 135 7.07 2.96 -11.59
C ALA A 135 6.11 2.72 -12.76
N PHE A 136 5.79 3.78 -13.52
CA PHE A 136 4.92 3.66 -14.68
C PHE A 136 5.55 2.78 -15.77
N SER A 137 6.79 3.03 -16.13
CA SER A 137 7.48 2.31 -17.23
C SER A 137 7.60 0.81 -16.91
N SER A 138 8.04 0.46 -15.70
CA SER A 138 8.19 -0.93 -15.27
C SER A 138 6.84 -1.63 -15.15
N ALA A 139 5.85 -1.01 -14.50
CA ALA A 139 4.52 -1.62 -14.38
C ALA A 139 3.86 -1.80 -15.76
N PHE A 140 3.94 -0.80 -16.64
CA PHE A 140 3.33 -0.85 -17.97
C PHE A 140 3.94 -1.95 -18.84
N ALA A 141 5.25 -2.16 -18.75
CA ALA A 141 5.94 -3.20 -19.48
C ALA A 141 5.66 -4.61 -18.92
N ALA A 142 5.67 -4.78 -17.60
CA ALA A 142 5.61 -6.09 -16.96
C ALA A 142 4.18 -6.58 -16.68
N LEU A 143 3.22 -5.70 -16.43
CA LEU A 143 1.85 -6.07 -16.03
C LEU A 143 1.12 -6.98 -17.03
N PRO A 144 1.18 -6.77 -18.37
CA PRO A 144 0.53 -7.67 -19.32
C PRO A 144 1.06 -9.10 -19.24
N ALA A 145 2.37 -9.27 -19.06
CA ALA A 145 3.00 -10.56 -18.92
C ALA A 145 2.66 -11.23 -17.58
N SER A 146 2.63 -10.45 -16.49
CA SER A 146 2.20 -10.93 -15.18
C SER A 146 0.73 -11.40 -15.22
N TYR A 147 -0.16 -10.65 -15.85
CA TYR A 147 -1.56 -11.04 -16.05
C TYR A 147 -1.71 -12.30 -16.90
N ALA A 148 -0.86 -12.47 -17.93
CA ALA A 148 -0.82 -13.67 -18.76
C ALA A 148 -0.32 -14.92 -18.00
N GLY A 149 0.21 -14.75 -16.77
CA GLY A 149 0.64 -15.86 -15.92
C GLY A 149 2.16 -16.02 -15.80
N ARG A 150 2.96 -15.11 -16.38
CA ARG A 150 4.41 -15.11 -16.19
C ARG A 150 4.75 -14.67 -14.76
N LYS A 151 5.27 -15.61 -14.00
CA LYS A 151 5.59 -15.41 -12.56
C LYS A 151 6.93 -14.68 -12.36
N ASP A 152 7.83 -14.80 -13.30
CA ASP A 152 9.18 -14.22 -13.29
C ASP A 152 9.20 -12.67 -13.34
N VAL A 153 8.13 -12.06 -13.87
CA VAL A 153 8.00 -10.58 -13.93
C VAL A 153 7.22 -9.98 -12.74
N ARG A 154 6.73 -10.79 -11.80
CA ARG A 154 5.90 -10.30 -10.69
C ARG A 154 6.65 -9.41 -9.73
N LEU A 155 7.93 -9.68 -9.50
CA LEU A 155 8.76 -8.82 -8.67
C LEU A 155 8.89 -7.42 -9.27
N GLU A 156 8.99 -7.31 -10.59
CA GLU A 156 9.09 -6.03 -11.29
C GLU A 156 7.81 -5.18 -11.09
N VAL A 157 6.62 -5.78 -11.25
CA VAL A 157 5.35 -5.10 -10.97
C VAL A 157 5.26 -4.71 -9.49
N HIS A 158 5.76 -5.57 -8.59
CA HIS A 158 5.75 -5.34 -7.15
C HIS A 158 6.62 -4.14 -6.76
N GLN A 159 7.84 -4.09 -7.28
CA GLN A 159 8.74 -2.96 -7.08
C GLN A 159 8.18 -1.67 -7.68
N ALA A 160 7.54 -1.76 -8.86
CA ALA A 160 6.89 -0.62 -9.48
C ALA A 160 5.77 -0.04 -8.58
N ALA A 161 4.93 -0.89 -7.98
CA ALA A 161 3.90 -0.45 -7.05
C ALA A 161 4.50 0.25 -5.82
N THR A 162 5.59 -0.27 -5.26
CA THR A 162 6.32 0.36 -4.15
C THR A 162 6.91 1.72 -4.56
N MET A 163 7.52 1.80 -5.75
CA MET A 163 8.05 3.09 -6.27
C MET A 163 6.93 4.12 -6.47
N ALA A 164 5.76 3.71 -6.98
CA ALA A 164 4.60 4.59 -7.06
C ALA A 164 4.19 5.08 -5.67
N GLY A 165 4.20 4.20 -4.66
CA GLY A 165 3.95 4.53 -3.26
C GLY A 165 4.89 5.61 -2.72
N ILE A 166 6.18 5.49 -2.99
CA ILE A 166 7.20 6.48 -2.61
C ILE A 166 6.91 7.83 -3.29
N ALA A 167 6.54 7.81 -4.59
CA ALA A 167 6.25 9.02 -5.33
C ALA A 167 5.03 9.76 -4.78
N PHE A 168 3.88 9.08 -4.69
CA PHE A 168 2.64 9.76 -4.28
C PHE A 168 2.60 10.15 -2.81
N THR A 169 3.32 9.47 -1.94
CA THR A 169 3.42 9.86 -0.52
C THR A 169 3.94 11.29 -0.37
N GLN A 170 4.79 11.74 -1.28
CA GLN A 170 5.37 13.10 -1.27
C GLN A 170 4.63 14.05 -2.21
N ALA A 171 4.31 13.61 -3.43
CA ALA A 171 3.67 14.44 -4.44
C ALA A 171 2.17 14.64 -4.18
N GLY A 172 1.53 13.67 -3.58
CA GLY A 172 0.08 13.56 -3.47
C GLY A 172 -0.53 12.78 -4.63
N LEU A 173 -1.84 12.60 -4.57
CA LEU A 173 -2.66 11.99 -5.62
C LEU A 173 -3.62 13.02 -6.21
N GLY A 174 -4.32 12.64 -7.26
CA GLY A 174 -5.18 13.51 -8.03
C GLY A 174 -6.66 13.13 -7.97
N LEU A 175 -7.37 13.46 -9.06
CA LEU A 175 -8.83 13.37 -9.12
C LEU A 175 -9.34 11.93 -9.16
N CYS A 176 -8.62 11.00 -9.82
CA CYS A 176 -9.08 9.62 -9.93
C CYS A 176 -9.23 8.98 -8.54
N HIS A 177 -8.22 9.12 -7.69
CA HIS A 177 -8.27 8.60 -6.32
C HIS A 177 -9.28 9.35 -5.44
N ALA A 178 -9.40 10.67 -5.61
CA ALA A 178 -10.40 11.45 -4.88
C ALA A 178 -11.85 11.06 -5.24
N MET A 179 -12.10 10.57 -6.45
CA MET A 179 -13.41 10.09 -6.88
C MET A 179 -13.66 8.62 -6.53
N ALA A 180 -12.59 7.82 -6.40
CA ALA A 180 -12.69 6.39 -6.09
C ALA A 180 -12.92 6.12 -4.59
N HIS A 181 -12.56 7.05 -3.72
CA HIS A 181 -12.71 7.00 -2.26
C HIS A 181 -13.97 7.70 -1.80
#